data_26f81d6a84fc3d9e4f69ae29417c02af
#
_entry.id   26f81d6a84fc3d9e4f69ae29417c02af
#
_cell.length_a   1.000
_cell.length_b   1.000
_cell.length_c   1.000
_cell.angle_alpha   90.00
_cell.angle_beta   90.00
_cell.angle_gamma   90.00
#
_symmetry.space_group_name_H-M   'P 1'
#
loop_
_entity.id
_entity.type
_entity.pdbx_description
1 polymer ?
#
loop_
_entity_poly.entity_id
_entity_poly.type
_entity_poly.pdbx_seq_one_letter_code
_entity_poly.pdbx_strand_id
1 'polypeptide(L)'
;MGVAAAVETITNPRLPEEMTQELVRKSIVGLGVWGALTVGCGADVLPEGQGIAAKYAGDRGIELDGAVIFAEDFEGGEIGEGWDEVRTREILTLQETGDEARLGKRCLRVTAKLGENTGGGMTRWFEPSGTLFVRFYARFDERCDYVHHFVTLRANKGLKGGDRWSGFGGAGKKPDGTERFSTALEPWGNWGKWTAPGRWNFYSYWHEMKAAPDGKYWGNGFRREGQEDIKKGEWICCEFMLKENTPGEKDGEQAFWIDGKLKGHWKGINWRTSPTLHANALTLETYVTDRWTKQKVNIVEFDNVVVAREYVGPSG
;
A
#
# COMPACT_ATOMS: atom_id res chain seq x y z
N MET A 1 11.98 -35.14 4.59
CA MET A 1 12.23 -34.80 6.00
C MET A 1 11.80 -33.36 6.18
N GLY A 2 10.68 -33.16 6.87
CA GLY A 2 10.08 -31.83 7.07
C GLY A 2 10.76 -31.12 8.25
N VAL A 3 11.06 -29.86 8.07
CA VAL A 3 11.40 -28.95 9.16
C VAL A 3 10.30 -27.88 9.19
N ALA A 4 9.44 -28.00 10.19
CA ALA A 4 8.46 -26.99 10.54
C ALA A 4 9.20 -25.81 11.21
N ALA A 5 9.15 -24.64 10.61
CA ALA A 5 9.60 -23.41 11.23
C ALA A 5 8.46 -22.83 12.06
N ALA A 6 8.69 -22.69 13.35
CA ALA A 6 7.78 -22.11 14.32
C ALA A 6 7.57 -20.61 13.99
N VAL A 7 6.31 -20.21 14.01
CA VAL A 7 5.89 -18.80 13.97
C VAL A 7 5.85 -18.31 15.42
N GLU A 8 6.83 -17.54 15.85
CA GLU A 8 6.73 -16.81 17.10
C GLU A 8 5.83 -15.57 16.90
N THR A 9 4.70 -15.63 17.54
CA THR A 9 3.80 -14.51 17.75
C THR A 9 4.45 -13.56 18.74
N ILE A 10 4.80 -12.35 18.33
CA ILE A 10 5.25 -11.31 19.26
C ILE A 10 4.04 -10.86 20.06
N THR A 11 3.86 -11.43 21.25
CA THR A 11 2.94 -10.93 22.26
C THR A 11 3.58 -9.77 22.99
N ASN A 12 2.86 -8.67 23.06
CA ASN A 12 3.24 -7.46 23.80
C ASN A 12 3.28 -7.77 25.32
N PRO A 13 4.36 -7.50 26.06
CA PRO A 13 4.36 -7.68 27.50
C PRO A 13 3.48 -6.64 28.19
N ARG A 14 2.56 -7.11 29.05
CA ARG A 14 1.80 -6.27 29.98
C ARG A 14 2.76 -5.64 30.98
N LEU A 15 2.63 -4.35 31.16
CA LEU A 15 3.25 -3.63 32.28
C LEU A 15 2.52 -3.97 33.59
N PRO A 16 3.21 -4.06 34.73
CA PRO A 16 2.58 -4.33 36.02
C PRO A 16 1.73 -3.14 36.50
N GLU A 17 0.53 -3.46 36.95
CA GLU A 17 -0.29 -2.56 37.82
C GLU A 17 0.35 -2.49 39.18
N GLU A 18 1.04 -1.39 39.47
CA GLU A 18 1.24 -0.89 40.83
C GLU A 18 1.97 0.46 40.75
N MET A 19 1.18 1.52 40.78
CA MET A 19 1.51 2.81 41.40
C MET A 19 0.34 3.78 41.26
N THR A 20 -0.73 3.48 41.98
CA THR A 20 -1.76 4.45 42.29
C THR A 20 -1.68 4.75 43.78
N GLN A 21 -1.81 6.03 44.14
CA GLN A 21 -1.97 6.66 45.45
C GLN A 21 -0.69 7.19 46.07
N GLU A 22 -0.47 8.49 45.83
CA GLU A 22 -0.30 9.49 46.90
C GLU A 22 -0.06 10.86 46.26
N LEU A 23 -0.98 11.77 46.50
CA LEU A 23 -0.81 13.20 46.72
C LEU A 23 -2.08 13.96 46.36
N VAL A 24 -3.04 13.83 47.26
CA VAL A 24 -4.10 14.82 47.46
C VAL A 24 -3.75 15.61 48.72
N ARG A 25 -3.50 16.91 48.63
CA ARG A 25 -3.91 18.03 49.50
C ARG A 25 -2.92 19.19 49.52
N LYS A 26 -3.39 20.30 49.06
CA LYS A 26 -3.43 21.70 49.63
C LYS A 26 -3.33 22.69 48.48
N SER A 27 -4.31 23.41 48.24
CA SER A 27 -5.05 24.59 48.76
C SER A 27 -4.89 25.78 47.80
N ILE A 28 -5.92 26.13 47.11
CA ILE A 28 -6.81 27.34 47.19
C ILE A 28 -6.20 28.69 46.73
N VAL A 29 -6.96 29.29 45.78
CA VAL A 29 -7.23 30.71 45.46
C VAL A 29 -6.33 31.41 44.43
N GLY A 30 -6.95 31.73 43.30
CA GLY A 30 -6.51 32.70 42.31
C GLY A 30 -7.38 32.63 41.06
N LEU A 31 -8.47 33.43 40.99
CA LEU A 31 -9.27 33.60 39.78
C LEU A 31 -8.42 34.23 38.69
N GLY A 32 -8.22 33.47 37.61
CA GLY A 32 -7.72 33.95 36.33
C GLY A 32 -8.37 33.13 35.25
N VAL A 33 -9.31 33.73 34.51
CA VAL A 33 -9.92 33.12 33.31
C VAL A 33 -8.86 33.06 32.22
N TRP A 34 -8.21 31.91 32.10
CA TRP A 34 -7.43 31.53 30.93
C TRP A 34 -8.16 30.38 30.28
N GLY A 35 -8.65 30.62 29.07
CA GLY A 35 -9.19 29.56 28.24
C GLY A 35 -8.12 28.50 27.99
N ALA A 36 -8.21 27.38 28.68
CA ALA A 36 -7.39 26.21 28.38
C ALA A 36 -7.87 25.62 27.05
N LEU A 37 -7.13 25.89 25.99
CA LEU A 37 -7.13 25.01 24.82
C LEU A 37 -6.63 23.64 25.31
N THR A 38 -7.56 22.75 25.64
CA THR A 38 -7.25 21.34 25.81
C THR A 38 -6.90 20.82 24.41
N VAL A 39 -5.60 20.79 24.10
CA VAL A 39 -5.10 19.92 23.06
C VAL A 39 -5.37 18.51 23.55
N GLY A 40 -6.52 17.97 23.17
CA GLY A 40 -6.83 16.57 23.37
C GLY A 40 -5.80 15.76 22.57
N CYS A 41 -4.94 15.02 23.30
CA CYS A 41 -4.16 13.94 22.73
C CYS A 41 -5.17 12.82 22.41
N GLY A 42 -6.00 13.04 21.36
CA GLY A 42 -6.80 11.99 20.77
C GLY A 42 -5.83 11.03 20.08
N ALA A 43 -5.91 9.75 20.38
CA ALA A 43 -5.29 8.75 19.52
C ALA A 43 -5.76 9.04 18.09
N ASP A 44 -4.83 9.25 17.16
CA ASP A 44 -5.13 9.52 15.75
C ASP A 44 -5.94 8.35 15.20
N VAL A 45 -7.26 8.51 15.19
CA VAL A 45 -8.17 7.55 14.59
C VAL A 45 -8.09 7.80 13.09
N LEU A 46 -7.59 6.82 12.36
CA LEU A 46 -7.56 6.90 10.91
C LEU A 46 -8.99 6.95 10.34
N PRO A 47 -9.22 7.70 9.26
CA PRO A 47 -10.53 7.84 8.66
C PRO A 47 -11.06 6.51 8.10
N GLU A 48 -12.37 6.37 8.03
CA GLU A 48 -13.09 5.28 7.36
C GLU A 48 -14.25 5.83 6.55
N GLY A 49 -14.70 5.06 5.58
CA GLY A 49 -15.81 5.41 4.70
C GLY A 49 -15.46 6.49 3.70
N GLN A 50 -16.13 7.62 3.76
CA GLN A 50 -15.96 8.70 2.80
C GLN A 50 -14.69 9.51 3.05
N GLY A 51 -14.02 9.89 1.95
CA GLY A 51 -12.84 10.74 1.94
C GLY A 51 -12.94 11.82 0.86
N ILE A 52 -11.80 12.17 0.20
CA ILE A 52 -11.77 13.16 -0.89
C ILE A 52 -12.78 12.81 -1.98
N ALA A 53 -12.89 11.52 -2.35
CA ALA A 53 -13.75 11.04 -3.44
C ALA A 53 -15.22 11.40 -3.25
N ALA A 54 -15.68 11.64 -2.03
CA ALA A 54 -17.07 12.05 -1.77
C ALA A 54 -17.45 13.40 -2.41
N LYS A 55 -16.47 14.23 -2.75
CA LYS A 55 -16.68 15.53 -3.42
C LYS A 55 -16.84 15.37 -4.94
N TYR A 56 -16.50 14.21 -5.50
CA TYR A 56 -16.33 13.96 -6.92
C TYR A 56 -17.18 12.75 -7.36
N ALA A 57 -18.38 13.00 -7.87
CA ALA A 57 -19.29 11.92 -8.30
C ALA A 57 -18.65 11.06 -9.41
N GLY A 58 -18.43 9.77 -9.11
CA GLY A 58 -17.70 8.87 -10.01
C GLY A 58 -16.29 9.33 -10.30
N ASP A 59 -15.60 9.93 -9.32
CA ASP A 59 -14.25 10.50 -9.38
C ASP A 59 -14.02 11.60 -10.43
N ARG A 60 -15.06 12.07 -11.12
CA ARG A 60 -14.89 13.10 -12.17
C ARG A 60 -14.34 14.40 -11.61
N GLY A 61 -13.16 14.79 -12.10
CA GLY A 61 -12.46 16.01 -11.67
C GLY A 61 -11.65 15.86 -10.38
N ILE A 62 -11.50 14.64 -9.85
CA ILE A 62 -10.73 14.38 -8.63
C ILE A 62 -9.25 14.79 -8.76
N GLU A 63 -8.72 14.78 -9.97
CA GLU A 63 -7.36 15.24 -10.31
C GLU A 63 -7.15 16.76 -10.04
N LEU A 64 -8.23 17.51 -9.89
CA LEU A 64 -8.19 18.94 -9.58
C LEU A 64 -8.19 19.23 -8.07
N ASP A 65 -8.40 18.23 -7.21
CA ASP A 65 -8.32 18.43 -5.75
C ASP A 65 -6.88 18.73 -5.33
N GLY A 66 -6.70 19.76 -4.52
CA GLY A 66 -5.36 20.20 -4.07
C GLY A 66 -4.59 19.16 -3.26
N ALA A 67 -5.24 18.12 -2.71
CA ALA A 67 -4.58 17.02 -2.04
C ALA A 67 -4.13 15.90 -3.00
N VAL A 68 -4.68 15.84 -4.21
CA VAL A 68 -4.34 14.82 -5.21
C VAL A 68 -3.02 15.17 -5.89
N ILE A 69 -2.16 14.16 -6.02
CA ILE A 69 -0.85 14.24 -6.67
C ILE A 69 -0.92 13.65 -8.08
N PHE A 70 -1.68 12.57 -8.24
CA PHE A 70 -1.85 11.85 -9.49
C PHE A 70 -3.21 11.12 -9.48
N ALA A 71 -3.89 11.12 -10.61
CA ALA A 71 -5.10 10.34 -10.83
C ALA A 71 -5.07 9.74 -12.23
N GLU A 72 -5.60 8.53 -12.36
CA GLU A 72 -5.73 7.79 -13.63
C GLU A 72 -7.04 7.01 -13.63
N ASP A 73 -7.91 7.28 -14.59
CA ASP A 73 -9.22 6.64 -14.74
C ASP A 73 -9.29 5.66 -15.92
N PHE A 74 -8.18 5.53 -16.68
CA PHE A 74 -8.06 4.68 -17.88
C PHE A 74 -9.06 4.99 -18.99
N GLU A 75 -9.74 6.13 -18.94
CA GLU A 75 -10.64 6.61 -20.00
C GLU A 75 -9.87 7.32 -21.13
N GLY A 76 -8.59 7.63 -20.94
CA GLY A 76 -7.68 8.26 -21.91
C GLY A 76 -7.41 7.40 -23.15
N GLY A 77 -6.71 7.97 -24.14
CA GLY A 77 -6.56 7.35 -25.46
C GLY A 77 -5.64 6.14 -25.51
N GLU A 78 -4.54 6.14 -24.75
CA GLU A 78 -3.47 5.16 -24.88
C GLU A 78 -2.95 4.63 -23.53
N ILE A 79 -2.47 3.36 -23.56
CA ILE A 79 -1.81 2.77 -22.40
C ILE A 79 -0.54 3.56 -22.07
N GLY A 80 -0.42 3.97 -20.81
CA GLY A 80 0.73 4.68 -20.30
C GLY A 80 0.65 6.19 -20.49
N GLU A 81 -0.43 6.73 -21.04
CA GLU A 81 -0.69 8.16 -20.99
C GLU A 81 -0.71 8.62 -19.51
N GLY A 82 0.04 9.67 -19.19
CA GLY A 82 0.20 10.12 -17.79
C GLY A 82 1.17 9.30 -16.93
N TRP A 83 1.70 8.17 -17.41
CA TRP A 83 2.71 7.35 -16.74
C TRP A 83 4.10 7.61 -17.33
N ASP A 84 5.13 7.49 -16.49
CA ASP A 84 6.52 7.77 -16.92
C ASP A 84 7.21 6.55 -17.52
N GLU A 85 6.74 5.32 -17.20
CA GLU A 85 7.25 4.08 -17.74
C GLU A 85 6.15 3.05 -17.90
N VAL A 86 6.23 2.30 -18.99
CA VAL A 86 5.40 1.13 -19.27
C VAL A 86 6.31 -0.06 -19.53
N ARG A 87 6.17 -1.11 -18.70
CA ARG A 87 6.95 -2.35 -18.81
C ARG A 87 6.08 -3.48 -19.32
N THR A 88 6.59 -4.26 -20.28
CA THR A 88 5.88 -5.40 -20.88
C THR A 88 4.52 -4.97 -21.43
N ARG A 89 4.51 -3.94 -22.31
CA ARG A 89 3.29 -3.31 -22.83
C ARG A 89 2.30 -4.32 -23.45
N GLU A 90 2.81 -5.41 -24.02
CA GLU A 90 2.02 -6.44 -24.71
C GLU A 90 1.05 -7.22 -23.81
N ILE A 91 1.21 -7.14 -22.49
CA ILE A 91 0.26 -7.75 -21.54
C ILE A 91 -0.77 -6.76 -21.00
N LEU A 92 -0.65 -5.49 -21.35
CA LEU A 92 -1.53 -4.41 -20.92
C LEU A 92 -2.55 -4.11 -22.01
N THR A 93 -3.80 -3.94 -21.61
CA THR A 93 -4.90 -3.59 -22.52
C THR A 93 -5.86 -2.63 -21.84
N LEU A 94 -6.25 -1.55 -22.52
CA LEU A 94 -7.43 -0.78 -22.12
C LEU A 94 -8.66 -1.59 -22.57
N GLN A 95 -9.31 -2.20 -21.59
CA GLN A 95 -10.45 -3.07 -21.84
C GLN A 95 -11.73 -2.25 -21.79
N GLU A 96 -12.45 -2.20 -22.93
CA GLU A 96 -13.81 -1.70 -22.94
C GLU A 96 -14.73 -2.75 -22.30
N THR A 97 -15.33 -2.42 -21.20
CA THR A 97 -16.17 -3.33 -20.42
C THR A 97 -17.61 -2.85 -20.35
N GLY A 98 -17.91 -1.67 -20.92
CA GLY A 98 -19.23 -1.07 -20.79
C GLY A 98 -19.63 -0.92 -19.32
N ASP A 99 -20.75 -1.50 -18.95
CA ASP A 99 -21.27 -1.44 -17.56
C ASP A 99 -20.45 -2.29 -16.55
N GLU A 100 -19.45 -3.04 -16.99
CA GLU A 100 -18.58 -3.84 -16.13
C GLU A 100 -17.30 -3.10 -15.67
N ALA A 101 -16.99 -1.92 -16.22
CA ALA A 101 -15.98 -1.04 -15.64
C ALA A 101 -16.42 -0.65 -14.23
N ARG A 102 -15.46 -0.35 -13.35
CA ARG A 102 -15.83 0.14 -12.00
C ARG A 102 -16.46 1.52 -12.10
N LEU A 103 -15.83 2.40 -12.88
CA LEU A 103 -16.33 3.73 -13.24
C LEU A 103 -16.04 3.98 -14.72
N GLY A 104 -16.83 4.82 -15.40
CA GLY A 104 -16.61 5.08 -16.81
C GLY A 104 -16.95 3.89 -17.72
N LYS A 105 -16.11 3.61 -18.72
CA LYS A 105 -16.32 2.58 -19.74
C LYS A 105 -15.13 1.64 -19.91
N ARG A 106 -13.96 2.03 -19.46
CA ARG A 106 -12.70 1.30 -19.64
C ARG A 106 -11.99 1.06 -18.32
N CYS A 107 -11.15 0.06 -18.30
CA CYS A 107 -10.24 -0.23 -17.22
C CYS A 107 -8.91 -0.76 -17.78
N LEU A 108 -7.85 -0.72 -17.01
CA LEU A 108 -6.60 -1.40 -17.37
C LEU A 108 -6.72 -2.89 -17.06
N ARG A 109 -6.55 -3.74 -18.08
CA ARG A 109 -6.40 -5.18 -17.93
C ARG A 109 -4.93 -5.56 -18.07
N VAL A 110 -4.42 -6.31 -17.08
CA VAL A 110 -3.08 -6.92 -17.10
C VAL A 110 -3.23 -8.43 -17.25
N THR A 111 -2.66 -8.99 -18.31
CA THR A 111 -2.74 -10.43 -18.64
C THR A 111 -1.37 -11.08 -18.49
N ALA A 112 -1.04 -11.55 -17.29
CA ALA A 112 0.21 -12.27 -17.04
C ALA A 112 0.11 -13.73 -17.46
N LYS A 113 1.11 -14.23 -18.20
CA LYS A 113 1.17 -15.60 -18.70
C LYS A 113 2.37 -16.32 -18.12
N LEU A 114 2.11 -17.42 -17.42
CA LEU A 114 3.15 -18.25 -16.83
C LEU A 114 4.03 -18.87 -17.94
N GLY A 115 5.35 -18.68 -17.81
CA GLY A 115 6.34 -19.20 -18.78
C GLY A 115 6.54 -18.34 -20.04
N GLU A 116 5.80 -17.24 -20.19
CA GLU A 116 5.95 -16.30 -21.31
C GLU A 116 6.17 -14.89 -20.76
N ASN A 117 5.14 -14.06 -20.81
CA ASN A 117 5.12 -12.70 -20.26
C ASN A 117 4.57 -12.74 -18.82
N THR A 118 5.46 -13.05 -17.87
CA THR A 118 5.08 -13.35 -16.49
C THR A 118 4.66 -12.13 -15.67
N GLY A 119 4.95 -10.92 -16.16
CA GLY A 119 4.57 -9.71 -15.45
C GLY A 119 4.90 -8.44 -16.19
N GLY A 120 4.21 -7.40 -15.83
CA GLY A 120 4.37 -6.06 -16.39
C GLY A 120 3.51 -5.06 -15.62
N GLY A 121 3.62 -3.81 -16.03
CA GLY A 121 2.89 -2.73 -15.36
C GLY A 121 3.42 -1.37 -15.73
N MET A 122 3.05 -0.37 -14.95
CA MET A 122 3.37 1.03 -15.19
C MET A 122 3.94 1.67 -13.94
N THR A 123 4.81 2.67 -14.11
CA THR A 123 5.39 3.44 -13.01
C THR A 123 5.18 4.92 -13.25
N ARG A 124 4.73 5.62 -12.20
CA ARG A 124 4.64 7.07 -12.13
C ARG A 124 5.55 7.59 -11.03
N TRP A 125 6.46 8.52 -11.35
CA TRP A 125 7.24 9.29 -10.38
C TRP A 125 6.54 10.62 -10.10
N PHE A 126 6.61 11.08 -8.88
CA PHE A 126 5.96 12.33 -8.43
C PHE A 126 6.77 13.02 -7.33
N GLU A 127 6.48 14.29 -7.13
CA GLU A 127 7.07 15.06 -6.03
C GLU A 127 6.65 14.46 -4.68
N PRO A 128 7.60 14.22 -3.76
CA PRO A 128 7.34 13.48 -2.55
C PRO A 128 6.42 14.22 -1.57
N SER A 129 5.79 13.44 -0.69
CA SER A 129 5.05 13.91 0.47
C SER A 129 5.32 13.00 1.66
N GLY A 130 5.43 13.56 2.87
CA GLY A 130 5.70 12.79 4.09
C GLY A 130 4.60 11.77 4.44
N THR A 131 3.37 11.99 3.95
CA THR A 131 2.27 11.04 4.03
C THR A 131 1.63 10.92 2.65
N LEU A 132 1.41 9.70 2.22
CA LEU A 132 0.80 9.35 0.95
C LEU A 132 -0.32 8.34 1.16
N PHE A 133 -1.41 8.55 0.46
CA PHE A 133 -2.51 7.60 0.31
C PHE A 133 -2.57 7.16 -1.16
N VAL A 134 -2.78 5.88 -1.38
CA VAL A 134 -2.97 5.32 -2.72
C VAL A 134 -4.27 4.55 -2.72
N ARG A 135 -5.26 5.04 -3.44
CA ARG A 135 -6.52 4.36 -3.66
C ARG A 135 -6.57 3.82 -5.10
N PHE A 136 -7.03 2.61 -5.27
CA PHE A 136 -7.25 1.97 -6.56
C PHE A 136 -8.38 0.96 -6.45
N TYR A 137 -9.03 0.67 -7.58
CA TYR A 137 -9.92 -0.47 -7.69
C TYR A 137 -9.20 -1.62 -8.36
N ALA A 138 -9.45 -2.84 -7.91
CA ALA A 138 -8.93 -4.06 -8.51
C ALA A 138 -10.02 -5.11 -8.66
N ARG A 139 -9.98 -5.87 -9.77
CA ARG A 139 -10.82 -7.05 -10.01
C ARG A 139 -9.95 -8.18 -10.49
N PHE A 140 -10.07 -9.35 -9.87
CA PHE A 140 -9.38 -10.57 -10.26
C PHE A 140 -10.32 -11.43 -11.11
N ASP A 141 -9.88 -11.90 -12.29
CA ASP A 141 -10.66 -12.86 -13.09
C ASP A 141 -10.98 -14.10 -12.23
N GLU A 142 -12.13 -14.73 -12.48
CA GLU A 142 -12.59 -15.90 -11.72
C GLU A 142 -11.56 -17.04 -11.68
N ARG A 143 -10.73 -17.16 -12.71
CA ARG A 143 -9.68 -18.18 -12.83
C ARG A 143 -8.31 -17.68 -12.37
N CYS A 144 -8.19 -16.42 -11.93
CA CYS A 144 -6.91 -15.88 -11.48
C CYS A 144 -6.36 -16.68 -10.30
N ASP A 145 -5.09 -17.05 -10.41
CA ASP A 145 -4.32 -17.74 -9.37
C ASP A 145 -3.50 -16.72 -8.56
N TYR A 146 -2.45 -17.15 -7.89
CA TYR A 146 -1.60 -16.26 -7.11
C TYR A 146 -0.83 -15.31 -8.02
N VAL A 147 -0.92 -14.02 -7.70
CA VAL A 147 -0.15 -12.95 -8.33
C VAL A 147 0.66 -12.21 -7.26
N HIS A 148 1.77 -11.58 -7.67
CA HIS A 148 2.68 -10.87 -6.79
C HIS A 148 3.02 -9.50 -7.34
N HIS A 149 3.71 -8.66 -6.54
CA HIS A 149 4.14 -7.32 -6.93
C HIS A 149 2.97 -6.53 -7.52
N PHE A 150 2.09 -6.11 -6.65
CA PHE A 150 0.80 -5.54 -7.04
C PHE A 150 0.88 -4.01 -7.13
N VAL A 151 0.45 -3.30 -6.09
CA VAL A 151 0.49 -1.84 -6.08
C VAL A 151 1.49 -1.38 -5.03
N THR A 152 2.57 -0.76 -5.48
CA THR A 152 3.76 -0.50 -4.67
C THR A 152 4.10 0.98 -4.63
N LEU A 153 4.20 1.56 -3.44
CA LEU A 153 4.93 2.81 -3.22
C LEU A 153 6.41 2.53 -3.03
N ARG A 154 7.26 3.26 -3.77
CA ARG A 154 8.72 3.14 -3.74
C ARG A 154 9.34 4.46 -3.38
N ALA A 155 10.36 4.40 -2.50
CA ALA A 155 11.25 5.49 -2.25
C ALA A 155 12.50 5.37 -3.12
N ASN A 156 12.86 6.49 -3.76
CA ASN A 156 14.05 6.63 -4.58
C ASN A 156 14.81 7.86 -4.12
N LYS A 157 16.14 7.89 -4.36
CA LYS A 157 17.00 9.02 -3.99
C LYS A 157 16.58 10.34 -4.67
N GLY A 158 15.94 10.27 -5.81
CA GLY A 158 15.50 11.43 -6.57
C GLY A 158 14.61 11.07 -7.74
N LEU A 159 14.21 12.09 -8.52
CA LEU A 159 13.30 11.96 -9.65
C LEU A 159 14.00 11.93 -11.02
N LYS A 160 15.34 12.08 -11.04
CA LYS A 160 16.11 12.23 -12.29
C LYS A 160 17.24 11.21 -12.39
N GLY A 161 17.65 10.93 -13.63
CA GLY A 161 18.80 10.07 -13.91
C GLY A 161 18.71 8.70 -13.26
N GLY A 162 19.84 8.19 -12.76
CA GLY A 162 19.92 6.90 -12.05
C GLY A 162 19.23 6.89 -10.70
N ASP A 163 19.10 8.03 -10.05
CA ASP A 163 18.54 8.14 -8.69
C ASP A 163 17.06 7.78 -8.65
N ARG A 164 16.29 8.02 -9.71
CA ARG A 164 14.89 7.63 -9.81
C ARG A 164 14.67 6.11 -9.81
N TRP A 165 15.73 5.34 -10.06
CA TRP A 165 15.71 3.88 -10.13
C TRP A 165 16.25 3.19 -8.88
N SER A 166 16.75 3.93 -7.89
CA SER A 166 17.37 3.36 -6.68
C SER A 166 16.42 2.45 -5.88
N GLY A 167 15.11 2.67 -5.98
CA GLY A 167 14.06 1.85 -5.36
C GLY A 167 13.77 0.52 -6.05
N PHE A 168 14.44 0.24 -7.19
CA PHE A 168 14.19 -0.94 -8.02
C PHE A 168 15.34 -1.95 -7.92
N GLY A 169 15.07 -3.22 -8.29
CA GLY A 169 16.11 -4.27 -8.37
C GLY A 169 16.71 -4.69 -7.04
N GLY A 170 16.06 -4.39 -5.92
CA GLY A 170 16.54 -4.66 -4.58
C GLY A 170 16.14 -6.01 -3.98
N ALA A 171 15.53 -6.92 -4.73
CA ALA A 171 15.09 -8.22 -4.25
C ALA A 171 16.27 -9.04 -3.69
N GLY A 172 16.11 -9.61 -2.50
CA GLY A 172 17.12 -10.38 -1.79
C GLY A 172 18.20 -9.54 -1.09
N LYS A 173 18.19 -8.21 -1.22
CA LYS A 173 19.17 -7.30 -0.59
C LYS A 173 18.51 -6.42 0.46
N LYS A 174 19.13 -6.27 1.61
CA LYS A 174 18.69 -5.37 2.67
C LYS A 174 18.85 -3.91 2.24
N PRO A 175 17.82 -3.05 2.34
CA PRO A 175 18.02 -1.60 2.25
C PRO A 175 18.92 -1.09 3.38
N ASP A 176 19.62 -0.01 3.14
CA ASP A 176 20.48 0.64 4.15
C ASP A 176 19.80 1.83 4.86
N GLY A 177 18.62 2.22 4.40
CA GLY A 177 17.86 3.36 4.92
C GLY A 177 18.18 4.68 4.24
N THR A 178 19.12 4.73 3.29
CA THR A 178 19.55 5.96 2.59
C THR A 178 19.23 5.94 1.10
N GLU A 179 19.02 4.75 0.52
CA GLU A 179 18.86 4.62 -0.93
C GLU A 179 17.45 4.24 -1.35
N ARG A 180 16.78 3.44 -0.53
CA ARG A 180 15.45 2.92 -0.87
C ARG A 180 14.70 2.38 0.33
N PHE A 181 13.38 2.40 0.23
CA PHE A 181 12.41 1.53 0.91
C PHE A 181 11.20 1.35 0.00
N SER A 182 10.35 0.40 0.28
CA SER A 182 9.09 0.23 -0.45
C SER A 182 8.08 -0.53 0.38
N THR A 183 6.80 -0.30 0.09
CA THR A 183 5.70 -1.11 0.59
C THR A 183 4.68 -1.34 -0.52
N ALA A 184 4.27 -2.57 -0.68
CA ALA A 184 3.22 -2.97 -1.62
C ALA A 184 2.00 -3.46 -0.86
N LEU A 185 0.82 -3.04 -1.26
CA LEU A 185 -0.41 -3.75 -0.91
C LEU A 185 -0.64 -4.80 -1.98
N GLU A 186 -0.56 -6.07 -1.61
CA GLU A 186 -0.63 -7.20 -2.54
C GLU A 186 -1.43 -8.39 -1.99
N PRO A 187 -1.95 -9.28 -2.85
CA PRO A 187 -2.48 -10.56 -2.44
C PRO A 187 -1.37 -11.46 -1.91
N TRP A 188 -1.66 -12.23 -0.87
CA TRP A 188 -0.75 -13.22 -0.33
C TRP A 188 -1.43 -14.56 -0.10
N GLY A 189 -0.96 -15.62 -0.73
CA GLY A 189 -1.52 -16.96 -0.68
C GLY A 189 -1.04 -17.84 0.48
N ASN A 190 -0.20 -17.31 1.39
CA ASN A 190 0.37 -18.08 2.51
C ASN A 190 0.97 -19.43 2.07
N TRP A 191 1.84 -19.39 1.05
CA TRP A 191 2.46 -20.59 0.45
C TRP A 191 1.45 -21.62 -0.07
N GLY A 192 0.34 -21.16 -0.67
CA GLY A 192 -0.70 -22.01 -1.22
C GLY A 192 -1.69 -22.57 -0.18
N LYS A 193 -1.66 -22.07 1.07
CA LYS A 193 -2.58 -22.49 2.12
C LYS A 193 -3.94 -21.78 2.07
N TRP A 194 -3.99 -20.59 1.49
CA TRP A 194 -5.22 -19.81 1.32
C TRP A 194 -5.70 -19.91 -0.12
N THR A 195 -6.99 -19.80 -0.32
CA THR A 195 -7.60 -19.80 -1.66
C THR A 195 -7.04 -18.65 -2.49
N ALA A 196 -6.61 -18.93 -3.73
CA ALA A 196 -6.11 -17.90 -4.63
C ALA A 196 -7.18 -16.83 -4.94
N PRO A 197 -6.82 -15.55 -5.04
CA PRO A 197 -5.47 -15.01 -5.04
C PRO A 197 -4.86 -14.84 -3.63
N GLY A 198 -5.56 -15.14 -2.55
CA GLY A 198 -5.11 -15.07 -1.18
C GLY A 198 -5.81 -13.99 -0.36
N ARG A 199 -5.08 -13.35 0.54
CA ARG A 199 -5.57 -12.28 1.43
C ARG A 199 -4.66 -11.06 1.30
N TRP A 200 -5.20 -9.89 1.63
CA TRP A 200 -4.43 -8.65 1.56
C TRP A 200 -3.28 -8.64 2.56
N ASN A 201 -2.13 -8.18 2.11
CA ASN A 201 -0.87 -8.15 2.85
C ASN A 201 -0.05 -6.94 2.42
N PHE A 202 0.63 -6.29 3.36
CA PHE A 202 1.76 -5.47 2.98
C PHE A 202 2.99 -6.34 2.79
N TYR A 203 3.73 -6.07 1.73
CA TYR A 203 5.03 -6.65 1.44
C TYR A 203 6.06 -5.52 1.37
N SER A 204 6.84 -5.37 2.45
CA SER A 204 7.63 -4.17 2.67
C SER A 204 9.12 -4.46 2.76
N TYR A 205 9.92 -3.54 2.23
CA TYR A 205 11.37 -3.50 2.32
C TYR A 205 11.82 -2.23 3.02
N TRP A 206 12.58 -2.34 4.09
CA TRP A 206 13.21 -1.23 4.81
C TRP A 206 14.46 -1.70 5.54
N HIS A 207 15.27 -0.80 6.06
CA HIS A 207 16.58 -1.14 6.62
C HIS A 207 16.54 -1.95 7.92
N GLU A 208 15.42 -1.97 8.66
CA GLU A 208 15.24 -2.81 9.85
C GLU A 208 14.53 -4.13 9.56
N MET A 209 14.26 -4.45 8.29
CA MET A 209 13.61 -5.71 7.91
C MET A 209 14.41 -6.93 8.30
N LYS A 210 13.72 -8.05 8.55
CA LYS A 210 14.31 -9.33 8.91
C LYS A 210 14.71 -10.14 7.68
N ALA A 211 15.82 -10.87 7.76
CA ALA A 211 16.21 -11.86 6.76
C ALA A 211 15.23 -13.03 6.76
N ALA A 212 15.03 -13.63 5.59
CA ALA A 212 14.33 -14.90 5.45
C ALA A 212 15.26 -16.09 5.87
N PRO A 213 14.69 -17.31 6.02
CA PRO A 213 15.48 -18.50 6.41
C PRO A 213 16.66 -18.83 5.49
N ASP A 214 16.63 -18.39 4.24
CA ASP A 214 17.72 -18.53 3.26
C ASP A 214 18.83 -17.47 3.40
N GLY A 215 18.74 -16.61 4.41
CA GLY A 215 19.68 -15.52 4.68
C GLY A 215 19.52 -14.30 3.78
N LYS A 216 18.58 -14.32 2.84
CA LYS A 216 18.30 -13.20 1.95
C LYS A 216 17.19 -12.30 2.51
N TYR A 217 17.11 -11.09 1.96
CA TYR A 217 16.12 -10.11 2.36
C TYR A 217 15.01 -10.02 1.32
N TRP A 218 14.00 -10.86 1.48
CA TRP A 218 12.74 -10.77 0.79
C TRP A 218 11.78 -9.88 1.60
N GLY A 219 10.81 -9.24 0.99
CA GLY A 219 9.90 -8.34 1.69
C GLY A 219 9.27 -8.98 2.93
N ASN A 220 9.18 -8.23 4.01
CA ASN A 220 8.48 -8.70 5.19
C ASN A 220 7.00 -8.38 5.09
N GLY A 221 6.16 -9.36 5.44
CA GLY A 221 4.72 -9.23 5.40
C GLY A 221 4.14 -8.60 6.67
N PHE A 222 3.17 -7.68 6.50
CA PHE A 222 2.35 -7.16 7.58
C PHE A 222 0.90 -7.55 7.31
N ARG A 223 0.37 -8.38 8.19
CA ARG A 223 -0.97 -8.96 8.06
C ARG A 223 -1.72 -8.87 9.37
N ARG A 224 -3.04 -8.80 9.29
CA ARG A 224 -3.91 -9.05 10.44
C ARG A 224 -4.45 -10.48 10.37
N GLU A 225 -4.63 -11.07 11.53
CA GLU A 225 -5.38 -12.32 11.66
C GLU A 225 -6.86 -12.11 11.36
N GLY A 226 -7.56 -13.17 10.93
CA GLY A 226 -9.00 -13.11 10.69
C GLY A 226 -9.45 -12.40 9.41
N GLN A 227 -8.52 -12.09 8.50
CA GLN A 227 -8.91 -11.56 7.19
C GLN A 227 -9.61 -12.65 6.35
N GLU A 228 -10.61 -12.21 5.58
CA GLU A 228 -11.27 -13.04 4.58
C GLU A 228 -10.39 -13.19 3.32
N ASP A 229 -10.61 -14.26 2.56
CA ASP A 229 -9.99 -14.45 1.26
C ASP A 229 -10.51 -13.39 0.28
N ILE A 230 -9.64 -12.92 -0.61
CA ILE A 230 -9.99 -11.95 -1.65
C ILE A 230 -11.00 -12.59 -2.59
N LYS A 231 -12.12 -11.92 -2.82
CA LYS A 231 -13.13 -12.36 -3.76
C LYS A 231 -12.69 -12.09 -5.19
N LYS A 232 -13.00 -13.00 -6.08
CA LYS A 232 -12.79 -12.89 -7.53
C LYS A 232 -14.07 -12.48 -8.23
N GLY A 233 -13.95 -11.89 -9.42
CA GLY A 233 -15.08 -11.42 -10.22
C GLY A 233 -15.70 -10.10 -9.77
N GLU A 234 -15.38 -9.62 -8.57
CA GLU A 234 -15.93 -8.39 -7.99
C GLU A 234 -14.89 -7.27 -7.97
N TRP A 235 -15.32 -6.03 -8.19
CA TRP A 235 -14.49 -4.86 -7.98
C TRP A 235 -14.32 -4.57 -6.49
N ILE A 236 -13.09 -4.36 -6.08
CA ILE A 236 -12.68 -4.11 -4.70
C ILE A 236 -12.01 -2.74 -4.63
N CYS A 237 -12.50 -1.85 -3.78
CA CYS A 237 -11.80 -0.61 -3.47
C CYS A 237 -10.68 -0.89 -2.49
N CYS A 238 -9.46 -0.74 -2.93
CA CYS A 238 -8.26 -0.86 -2.11
C CYS A 238 -7.67 0.52 -1.87
N GLU A 239 -7.32 0.83 -0.63
CA GLU A 239 -6.56 2.02 -0.32
C GLU A 239 -5.49 1.69 0.70
N PHE A 240 -4.32 2.32 0.58
CA PHE A 240 -3.29 2.21 1.61
C PHE A 240 -2.57 3.52 1.84
N MET A 241 -2.09 3.69 3.06
CA MET A 241 -1.32 4.84 3.52
C MET A 241 0.12 4.40 3.80
N LEU A 242 1.06 5.26 3.44
CA LEU A 242 2.41 5.27 3.94
C LEU A 242 2.68 6.65 4.55
N LYS A 243 3.04 6.66 5.85
CA LYS A 243 3.57 7.84 6.54
C LYS A 243 5.05 7.60 6.79
N GLU A 244 5.87 8.48 6.24
CA GLU A 244 7.32 8.43 6.45
C GLU A 244 7.65 8.77 7.90
N ASN A 245 8.75 8.19 8.38
CA ASN A 245 9.28 8.54 9.69
C ASN A 245 10.14 9.80 9.64
N THR A 246 10.26 10.49 10.77
CA THR A 246 11.36 11.41 11.04
C THR A 246 12.66 10.62 10.96
N PRO A 247 13.66 11.02 10.15
CA PRO A 247 14.87 10.23 9.95
C PRO A 247 15.52 9.77 11.26
N GLY A 248 15.63 8.46 11.43
CA GLY A 248 16.17 7.82 12.63
C GLY A 248 15.16 7.53 13.73
N GLU A 249 13.95 8.11 13.69
CA GLU A 249 12.88 7.84 14.65
C GLU A 249 11.98 6.68 14.18
N LYS A 250 11.21 6.12 15.13
CA LYS A 250 10.25 5.04 14.86
C LYS A 250 8.80 5.57 14.86
N ASP A 251 8.57 6.63 14.13
CA ASP A 251 7.27 7.30 14.03
C ASP A 251 6.57 7.13 12.66
N GLY A 252 7.15 6.33 11.78
CA GLY A 252 6.55 5.95 10.51
C GLY A 252 5.41 4.95 10.68
N GLU A 253 4.48 4.99 9.73
CA GLU A 253 3.26 4.17 9.78
C GLU A 253 2.91 3.63 8.40
N GLN A 254 2.12 2.56 8.38
CA GLN A 254 1.36 2.12 7.21
C GLN A 254 0.01 1.56 7.63
N ALA A 255 -1.00 1.79 6.80
CA ALA A 255 -2.35 1.31 7.04
C ALA A 255 -3.03 0.97 5.71
N PHE A 256 -4.03 0.07 5.72
CA PHE A 256 -4.81 -0.18 4.51
C PHE A 256 -6.29 -0.38 4.81
N TRP A 257 -7.09 -0.02 3.82
CA TRP A 257 -8.55 -0.12 3.82
C TRP A 257 -9.01 -0.98 2.64
N ILE A 258 -10.09 -1.71 2.86
CA ILE A 258 -10.84 -2.41 1.82
C ILE A 258 -12.28 -1.94 1.89
N ASP A 259 -12.79 -1.45 0.77
CA ASP A 259 -14.14 -0.88 0.65
C ASP A 259 -14.43 0.18 1.73
N GLY A 260 -13.44 1.06 1.96
CA GLY A 260 -13.50 2.15 2.93
C GLY A 260 -13.41 1.73 4.40
N LYS A 261 -13.16 0.44 4.70
CA LYS A 261 -13.02 -0.07 6.07
C LYS A 261 -11.56 -0.36 6.39
N LEU A 262 -11.06 0.17 7.50
CA LEU A 262 -9.70 -0.05 7.97
C LEU A 262 -9.48 -1.53 8.30
N LYS A 263 -8.54 -2.16 7.61
CA LYS A 263 -8.19 -3.59 7.78
C LYS A 263 -6.90 -3.81 8.53
N GLY A 264 -6.01 -2.83 8.56
CA GLY A 264 -4.76 -2.93 9.29
C GLY A 264 -4.06 -1.59 9.43
N HIS A 265 -3.40 -1.38 10.58
CA HIS A 265 -2.60 -0.21 10.89
C HIS A 265 -1.38 -0.65 11.69
N TRP A 266 -0.19 -0.28 11.23
CA TRP A 266 1.10 -0.56 11.87
C TRP A 266 1.85 0.74 12.06
N LYS A 267 2.33 0.95 13.27
CA LYS A 267 3.11 2.10 13.71
C LYS A 267 4.52 1.67 14.13
N GLY A 268 5.37 2.63 14.37
CA GLY A 268 6.72 2.36 14.89
C GLY A 268 7.69 1.90 13.82
N ILE A 269 7.48 2.26 12.57
CA ILE A 269 8.32 1.86 11.45
C ILE A 269 9.37 2.94 11.18
N ASN A 270 10.64 2.55 11.14
CA ASN A 270 11.73 3.40 10.72
C ASN A 270 12.05 3.12 9.24
N TRP A 271 11.31 3.76 8.32
CA TRP A 271 11.46 3.54 6.89
C TRP A 271 12.83 3.96 6.37
N ARG A 272 13.33 5.10 6.87
CA ARG A 272 14.51 5.79 6.36
C ARG A 272 15.37 6.40 7.46
N THR A 273 16.68 6.51 7.18
CA THR A 273 17.63 7.22 8.03
C THR A 273 18.11 8.54 7.40
N SER A 274 17.86 8.73 6.10
CA SER A 274 18.19 9.94 5.37
C SER A 274 16.99 10.89 5.26
N PRO A 275 17.18 12.19 5.50
CA PRO A 275 16.12 13.19 5.32
C PRO A 275 15.77 13.45 3.84
N THR A 276 16.62 13.00 2.91
CA THR A 276 16.41 13.19 1.47
C THR A 276 15.80 12.00 0.77
N LEU A 277 15.65 10.86 1.47
CA LEU A 277 15.00 9.70 0.91
C LEU A 277 13.49 9.78 1.14
N HIS A 278 12.70 9.77 0.08
CA HIS A 278 11.25 9.91 0.12
C HIS A 278 10.54 8.92 -0.80
N ALA A 279 9.34 8.49 -0.40
CA ALA A 279 8.42 7.79 -1.29
C ALA A 279 7.97 8.76 -2.40
N ASN A 280 8.34 8.44 -3.64
CA ASN A 280 8.19 9.32 -4.79
C ASN A 280 7.87 8.58 -6.09
N ALA A 281 7.48 7.32 -6.00
CA ALA A 281 7.02 6.54 -7.15
C ALA A 281 5.91 5.56 -6.77
N LEU A 282 4.91 5.46 -7.64
CA LEU A 282 3.90 4.41 -7.64
C LEU A 282 4.19 3.44 -8.77
N THR A 283 4.20 2.15 -8.48
CA THR A 283 4.19 1.08 -9.49
C THR A 283 2.89 0.31 -9.39
N LEU A 284 2.18 0.21 -10.50
CA LEU A 284 0.99 -0.62 -10.70
C LEU A 284 1.39 -1.79 -11.57
N GLU A 285 1.42 -2.99 -11.03
CA GLU A 285 1.93 -4.17 -11.73
C GLU A 285 1.28 -5.47 -11.26
N THR A 286 1.40 -6.52 -12.06
CA THR A 286 1.18 -7.90 -11.63
C THR A 286 2.32 -8.78 -12.11
N TYR A 287 2.60 -9.83 -11.35
CA TYR A 287 3.64 -10.80 -11.66
C TYR A 287 3.20 -12.20 -11.23
N VAL A 288 3.50 -13.21 -12.05
CA VAL A 288 3.26 -14.63 -11.75
C VAL A 288 4.56 -15.41 -11.80
N THR A 289 4.64 -16.48 -11.00
CA THR A 289 5.80 -17.38 -10.96
C THR A 289 5.33 -18.83 -10.82
N ASP A 290 6.02 -19.76 -11.47
CA ASP A 290 5.76 -21.21 -11.45
C ASP A 290 5.91 -21.80 -10.03
N ARG A 291 6.58 -21.11 -9.15
CA ARG A 291 6.72 -21.50 -7.74
C ARG A 291 5.37 -21.53 -7.03
N TRP A 292 4.47 -20.60 -7.36
CA TRP A 292 3.20 -20.42 -6.65
C TRP A 292 1.98 -20.56 -7.56
N THR A 293 2.07 -20.03 -8.77
CA THR A 293 0.99 -19.98 -9.75
C THR A 293 0.95 -21.27 -10.56
N LYS A 294 -0.23 -21.84 -10.75
CA LYS A 294 -0.47 -23.02 -11.60
C LYS A 294 -1.28 -22.67 -12.84
N GLN A 295 -2.13 -21.64 -12.74
CA GLN A 295 -2.94 -21.18 -13.86
C GLN A 295 -2.04 -20.52 -14.92
N LYS A 296 -2.19 -20.92 -16.18
CA LYS A 296 -1.35 -20.41 -17.27
C LYS A 296 -1.60 -18.92 -17.57
N VAL A 297 -2.85 -18.50 -17.55
CA VAL A 297 -3.26 -17.10 -17.83
C VAL A 297 -3.90 -16.52 -16.60
N ASN A 298 -3.37 -15.40 -16.13
CA ASN A 298 -3.85 -14.70 -14.94
C ASN A 298 -4.18 -13.26 -15.31
N ILE A 299 -5.40 -12.86 -15.06
CA ILE A 299 -5.91 -11.54 -15.40
C ILE A 299 -6.27 -10.78 -14.14
N VAL A 300 -5.77 -9.57 -14.05
CA VAL A 300 -6.16 -8.58 -13.06
C VAL A 300 -6.55 -7.30 -13.79
N GLU A 301 -7.62 -6.68 -13.36
CA GLU A 301 -8.07 -5.39 -13.86
C GLU A 301 -7.91 -4.34 -12.78
N PHE A 302 -7.51 -3.14 -13.20
CA PHE A 302 -7.37 -1.97 -12.35
C PHE A 302 -8.18 -0.81 -12.90
N ASP A 303 -8.68 0.00 -11.98
CA ASP A 303 -9.44 1.18 -12.34
C ASP A 303 -9.24 2.29 -11.30
N ASN A 304 -9.44 3.54 -11.71
CA ASN A 304 -9.46 4.73 -10.86
C ASN A 304 -8.35 4.77 -9.80
N VAL A 305 -7.12 4.87 -10.25
CA VAL A 305 -5.93 4.98 -9.38
C VAL A 305 -5.74 6.44 -8.94
N VAL A 306 -5.66 6.68 -7.64
CA VAL A 306 -5.43 8.03 -7.08
C VAL A 306 -4.29 7.97 -6.07
N VAL A 307 -3.32 8.89 -6.21
CA VAL A 307 -2.28 9.17 -5.21
C VAL A 307 -2.56 10.54 -4.61
N ALA A 308 -2.68 10.61 -3.30
CA ALA A 308 -3.05 11.83 -2.60
C ALA A 308 -2.29 12.01 -1.28
N ARG A 309 -2.36 13.23 -0.71
CA ARG A 309 -1.83 13.57 0.62
C ARG A 309 -2.81 13.30 1.74
N GLU A 310 -4.06 13.04 1.40
CA GLU A 310 -5.17 12.80 2.33
C GLU A 310 -5.92 11.53 1.91
N TYR A 311 -6.67 10.94 2.83
CA TYR A 311 -7.52 9.77 2.60
C TYR A 311 -8.53 10.02 1.49
N VAL A 312 -8.52 9.16 0.49
CA VAL A 312 -9.36 9.30 -0.71
C VAL A 312 -10.75 8.71 -0.51
N GLY A 313 -10.82 7.51 0.03
CA GLY A 313 -12.07 6.76 0.22
C GLY A 313 -12.65 6.18 -1.07
N PRO A 314 -13.66 5.33 -0.96
CA PRO A 314 -14.41 4.82 -2.11
C PRO A 314 -15.10 5.96 -2.86
N SER A 315 -15.15 5.86 -4.19
CA SER A 315 -15.98 6.71 -5.03
C SER A 315 -17.45 6.46 -4.76
N GLY A 316 -18.23 7.54 -4.68
CA GLY A 316 -19.68 7.50 -4.51
C GLY A 316 -20.42 7.15 -5.79
#